data_2934e2073747db18e49114690c5eeda1
#
_entry.id   2934e2073747db18e49114690c5eeda1
#
_cell.length_a   1.000
_cell.length_b   1.000
_cell.length_c   1.000
_cell.angle_alpha   90.00
_cell.angle_beta   90.00
_cell.angle_gamma   90.00
#
_symmetry.space_group_name_H-M   'P 1'
#
loop_
_entity.id
_entity.type
_entity.pdbx_description
1 polymer ?
#
loop_
_entity_poly.entity_id
_entity_poly.type
_entity_poly.pdbx_seq_one_letter_code
_entity_poly.pdbx_strand_id
1 'polypeptide(L)'
;MAAPNLSRREQILRTAAVLFARHGYHGVSIAELGAAVGISGPALYRHFPGKEALLAELLVDISERLLAGGRERASGEPAAALAALVDFQLAFALREPELIVVQDRDLDNLPEADRHRVRRVQRTYVEIWVDTLRRLHPGLGADEARVAAHGAFGLLNSTPHSGSRSTPDEVAALLRVMALAALSTL
;
A
#
# COMPACT_ATOMS: atom_id res chain seq x y z
N MET A 1 -20.62 13.63 -9.63
CA MET A 1 -19.59 13.07 -10.52
C MET A 1 -19.84 11.57 -10.62
N ALA A 2 -20.04 11.04 -11.83
CA ALA A 2 -20.16 9.60 -12.03
C ALA A 2 -18.83 8.92 -11.65
N ALA A 3 -18.92 7.84 -10.86
CA ALA A 3 -17.74 7.01 -10.56
C ALA A 3 -17.11 6.54 -11.89
N PRO A 4 -15.77 6.53 -12.02
CA PRO A 4 -15.13 6.06 -13.24
C PRO A 4 -15.61 4.64 -13.52
N ASN A 5 -16.00 4.38 -14.76
CA ASN A 5 -16.47 3.06 -15.19
C ASN A 5 -15.25 2.13 -15.23
N LEU A 6 -15.04 1.41 -14.11
CA LEU A 6 -13.92 0.48 -13.95
C LEU A 6 -14.01 -0.61 -15.01
N SER A 7 -12.89 -0.94 -15.64
CA SER A 7 -12.78 -2.12 -16.47
C SER A 7 -13.12 -3.38 -15.67
N ARG A 8 -13.53 -4.45 -16.34
CA ARG A 8 -13.81 -5.72 -15.67
C ARG A 8 -12.58 -6.26 -14.92
N ARG A 9 -11.40 -6.05 -15.46
CA ARG A 9 -10.13 -6.42 -14.82
C ARG A 9 -9.91 -5.69 -13.50
N GLU A 10 -10.13 -4.39 -13.46
CA GLU A 10 -10.02 -3.58 -12.23
C GLU A 10 -11.08 -3.97 -11.19
N GLN A 11 -12.30 -4.31 -11.63
CA GLN A 11 -13.36 -4.81 -10.73
C GLN A 11 -12.93 -6.12 -10.06
N ILE A 12 -12.35 -7.05 -10.83
CA ILE A 12 -11.83 -8.33 -10.31
C ILE A 12 -10.72 -8.06 -9.29
N LEU A 13 -9.75 -7.21 -9.60
CA LEU A 13 -8.64 -6.88 -8.70
C LEU A 13 -9.13 -6.26 -7.38
N ARG A 14 -10.03 -5.29 -7.43
CA ARG A 14 -10.60 -4.69 -6.21
C ARG A 14 -11.36 -5.69 -5.36
N THR A 15 -12.18 -6.53 -5.99
CA THR A 15 -12.91 -7.59 -5.27
C THR A 15 -11.95 -8.60 -4.66
N ALA A 16 -10.91 -9.00 -5.38
CA ALA A 16 -9.88 -9.91 -4.88
C ALA A 16 -9.15 -9.32 -3.66
N ALA A 17 -8.79 -8.04 -3.68
CA ALA A 17 -8.16 -7.37 -2.53
C ALA A 17 -9.03 -7.48 -1.27
N VAL A 18 -10.34 -7.19 -1.39
CA VAL A 18 -11.29 -7.29 -0.26
C VAL A 18 -11.43 -8.73 0.25
N LEU A 19 -11.59 -9.69 -0.66
CA LEU A 19 -11.74 -11.10 -0.28
C LEU A 19 -10.47 -11.66 0.35
N PHE A 20 -9.31 -11.38 -0.26
CA PHE A 20 -8.02 -11.80 0.31
C PHE A 20 -7.80 -11.15 1.69
N ALA A 21 -8.07 -9.87 1.86
CA ALA A 21 -7.93 -9.22 3.16
C ALA A 21 -8.79 -9.89 4.24
N ARG A 22 -10.03 -10.24 3.92
CA ARG A 22 -11.00 -10.84 4.87
C ARG A 22 -10.70 -12.30 5.19
N HIS A 23 -10.41 -13.11 4.17
CA HIS A 23 -10.39 -14.57 4.27
C HIS A 23 -9.00 -15.19 4.12
N GLY A 24 -7.99 -14.36 3.80
CA GLY A 24 -6.66 -14.84 3.44
C GLY A 24 -6.58 -15.35 2.01
N TYR A 25 -5.38 -15.33 1.44
CA TYR A 25 -5.14 -15.83 0.09
C TYR A 25 -5.63 -17.28 -0.08
N HIS A 26 -5.32 -18.17 0.86
CA HIS A 26 -5.71 -19.59 0.78
C HIS A 26 -7.20 -19.81 1.02
N GLY A 27 -7.86 -18.95 1.78
CA GLY A 27 -9.28 -19.04 2.09
C GLY A 27 -10.24 -18.61 0.97
N VAL A 28 -9.72 -18.13 -0.17
CA VAL A 28 -10.52 -17.65 -1.30
C VAL A 28 -10.32 -18.52 -2.53
N SER A 29 -11.41 -19.00 -3.13
CA SER A 29 -11.42 -19.79 -4.37
C SER A 29 -11.66 -18.91 -5.60
N ILE A 30 -11.27 -19.42 -6.78
CA ILE A 30 -11.59 -18.79 -8.09
C ILE A 30 -13.10 -18.69 -8.31
N ALA A 31 -13.86 -19.68 -7.83
CA ALA A 31 -15.32 -19.67 -7.96
C ALA A 31 -15.95 -18.53 -7.14
N GLU A 32 -15.50 -18.32 -5.92
CA GLU A 32 -15.94 -17.20 -5.05
C GLU A 32 -15.58 -15.86 -5.65
N LEU A 33 -14.35 -15.71 -6.18
CA LEU A 33 -13.94 -14.49 -6.88
C LEU A 33 -14.84 -14.21 -8.09
N GLY A 34 -15.11 -15.22 -8.90
CA GLY A 34 -16.00 -15.09 -10.05
C GLY A 34 -17.41 -14.69 -9.63
N ALA A 35 -17.99 -15.39 -8.65
CA ALA A 35 -19.33 -15.10 -8.12
C ALA A 35 -19.44 -13.67 -7.59
N ALA A 36 -18.43 -13.20 -6.85
CA ALA A 36 -18.42 -11.87 -6.27
C ALA A 36 -18.40 -10.72 -7.31
N VAL A 37 -17.86 -10.98 -8.51
CA VAL A 37 -17.89 -10.00 -9.63
C VAL A 37 -18.95 -10.33 -10.69
N GLY A 38 -19.81 -11.33 -10.45
CA GLY A 38 -20.91 -11.70 -11.35
C GLY A 38 -20.47 -12.40 -12.65
N ILE A 39 -19.37 -13.18 -12.59
CA ILE A 39 -18.91 -14.03 -13.72
C ILE A 39 -18.66 -15.46 -13.26
N SER A 40 -18.64 -16.40 -14.20
CA SER A 40 -18.28 -17.78 -13.87
C SER A 40 -16.78 -17.94 -13.62
N GLY A 41 -16.37 -18.95 -12.84
CA GLY A 41 -14.96 -19.30 -12.64
C GLY A 41 -14.18 -19.42 -13.95
N PRO A 42 -14.67 -20.18 -14.96
CA PRO A 42 -14.04 -20.24 -16.29
C PRO A 42 -13.91 -18.88 -16.99
N ALA A 43 -14.85 -17.95 -16.78
CA ALA A 43 -14.75 -16.60 -17.33
C ALA A 43 -13.66 -15.76 -16.65
N LEU A 44 -13.38 -16.01 -15.38
CA LEU A 44 -12.30 -15.34 -14.66
C LEU A 44 -10.92 -15.70 -15.24
N TYR A 45 -10.72 -16.93 -15.66
CA TYR A 45 -9.48 -17.39 -16.30
C TYR A 45 -9.15 -16.66 -17.61
N ARG A 46 -10.13 -16.02 -18.27
CA ARG A 46 -9.86 -15.15 -19.44
C ARG A 46 -9.19 -13.84 -19.07
N HIS A 47 -9.31 -13.42 -17.81
CA HIS A 47 -8.69 -12.20 -17.29
C HIS A 47 -7.38 -12.48 -16.56
N PHE A 48 -7.33 -13.57 -15.81
CA PHE A 48 -6.18 -13.96 -15.00
C PHE A 48 -5.96 -15.47 -15.08
N PRO A 49 -4.73 -15.93 -15.32
CA PRO A 49 -4.44 -17.37 -15.45
C PRO A 49 -4.61 -18.16 -14.15
N GLY A 50 -4.76 -17.45 -13.02
CA GLY A 50 -4.97 -18.07 -11.71
C GLY A 50 -4.98 -17.05 -10.58
N LYS A 51 -5.21 -17.55 -9.38
CA LYS A 51 -5.25 -16.75 -8.14
C LYS A 51 -3.88 -16.13 -7.80
N GLU A 52 -2.81 -16.84 -8.12
CA GLU A 52 -1.43 -16.34 -7.95
C GLU A 52 -1.16 -15.10 -8.80
N ALA A 53 -1.61 -15.12 -10.07
CA ALA A 53 -1.45 -13.97 -10.96
C ALA A 53 -2.28 -12.76 -10.50
N LEU A 54 -3.44 -12.99 -9.89
CA LEU A 54 -4.24 -11.94 -9.25
C LEU A 54 -3.48 -11.29 -8.09
N LEU A 55 -2.95 -12.11 -7.19
CA LEU A 55 -2.17 -11.62 -6.05
C LEU A 55 -0.91 -10.88 -6.51
N ALA A 56 -0.20 -11.45 -7.48
CA ALA A 56 1.00 -10.84 -8.05
C ALA A 56 0.70 -9.46 -8.63
N GLU A 57 -0.35 -9.34 -9.45
CA GLU A 57 -0.72 -8.05 -10.04
C GLU A 57 -1.12 -7.03 -8.98
N LEU A 58 -1.92 -7.41 -7.97
CA LEU A 58 -2.29 -6.53 -6.86
C LEU A 58 -1.06 -5.96 -6.15
N LEU A 59 -0.13 -6.83 -5.74
CA LEU A 59 1.01 -6.40 -4.93
C LEU A 59 2.10 -5.70 -5.76
N VAL A 60 2.28 -6.06 -7.02
CA VAL A 60 3.19 -5.36 -7.93
C VAL A 60 2.64 -3.97 -8.25
N ASP A 61 1.36 -3.86 -8.67
CA ASP A 61 0.74 -2.59 -9.04
C ASP A 61 0.80 -1.57 -7.89
N ILE A 62 0.38 -1.98 -6.67
CA ILE A 62 0.41 -1.05 -5.55
C ILE A 62 1.84 -0.63 -5.19
N SER A 63 2.80 -1.54 -5.23
CA SER A 63 4.19 -1.21 -4.94
C SER A 63 4.76 -0.22 -5.94
N GLU A 64 4.46 -0.39 -7.23
CA GLU A 64 4.89 0.52 -8.30
C GLU A 64 4.19 1.89 -8.19
N ARG A 65 2.89 1.93 -7.88
CA ARG A 65 2.15 3.19 -7.66
C ARG A 65 2.71 3.98 -6.47
N LEU A 66 3.02 3.29 -5.36
CA LEU A 66 3.64 3.92 -4.19
C LEU A 66 5.03 4.47 -4.54
N LEU A 67 5.86 3.70 -5.25
CA LEU A 67 7.18 4.15 -5.68
C LEU A 67 7.09 5.36 -6.62
N ALA A 68 6.22 5.33 -7.62
CA ALA A 68 6.03 6.43 -8.56
C ALA A 68 5.57 7.71 -7.84
N GLY A 69 4.54 7.60 -7.01
CA GLY A 69 4.01 8.72 -6.25
C GLY A 69 4.99 9.27 -5.22
N GLY A 70 5.83 8.43 -4.62
CA GLY A 70 6.91 8.85 -3.73
C GLY A 70 7.97 9.66 -4.45
N ARG A 71 8.40 9.21 -5.63
CA ARG A 71 9.37 9.95 -6.47
C ARG A 71 8.89 11.35 -6.85
N GLU A 72 7.61 11.48 -7.21
CA GLU A 72 7.01 12.79 -7.54
C GLU A 72 7.05 13.78 -6.36
N ARG A 73 6.97 13.28 -5.14
CA ARG A 73 6.84 14.10 -3.92
C ARG A 73 8.15 14.36 -3.19
N ALA A 74 9.19 13.58 -3.47
CA ALA A 74 10.48 13.68 -2.77
C ALA A 74 11.35 14.88 -3.20
N SER A 75 10.91 15.67 -4.20
CA SER A 75 11.66 16.82 -4.69
C SER A 75 11.42 18.09 -3.88
N GLY A 76 12.36 19.04 -3.96
CA GLY A 76 12.21 20.35 -3.35
C GLY A 76 12.71 20.42 -1.90
N GLU A 77 12.12 21.30 -1.11
CA GLU A 77 12.45 21.56 0.29
C GLU A 77 12.14 20.32 1.16
N PRO A 78 13.09 19.85 2.01
CA PRO A 78 12.95 18.55 2.69
C PRO A 78 11.72 18.42 3.60
N ALA A 79 11.36 19.46 4.37
CA ALA A 79 10.21 19.40 5.26
C ALA A 79 8.88 19.34 4.45
N ALA A 80 8.79 20.08 3.35
CA ALA A 80 7.64 20.01 2.46
C ALA A 80 7.54 18.66 1.75
N ALA A 81 8.67 18.10 1.29
CA ALA A 81 8.74 16.78 0.70
C ALA A 81 8.30 15.68 1.69
N LEU A 82 8.78 15.75 2.94
CA LEU A 82 8.37 14.81 3.99
C LEU A 82 6.86 14.89 4.26
N ALA A 83 6.31 16.09 4.39
CA ALA A 83 4.87 16.27 4.57
C ALA A 83 4.07 15.69 3.40
N ALA A 84 4.51 15.91 2.17
CA ALA A 84 3.87 15.37 0.97
C ALA A 84 3.94 13.82 0.90
N LEU A 85 5.04 13.22 1.34
CA LEU A 85 5.19 11.76 1.46
C LEU A 85 4.25 11.19 2.52
N VAL A 86 4.14 11.83 3.68
CA VAL A 86 3.20 11.43 4.76
C VAL A 86 1.76 11.50 4.25
N ASP A 87 1.37 12.62 3.63
CA ASP A 87 0.02 12.80 3.10
C ASP A 87 -0.32 11.77 2.01
N PHE A 88 0.64 11.45 1.15
CA PHE A 88 0.48 10.45 0.10
C PHE A 88 0.29 9.04 0.66
N GLN A 89 1.15 8.62 1.60
CA GLN A 89 1.05 7.31 2.25
C GLN A 89 -0.26 7.18 3.01
N LEU A 90 -0.66 8.21 3.74
CA LEU A 90 -1.90 8.21 4.51
C LEU A 90 -3.14 8.14 3.60
N ALA A 91 -3.13 8.89 2.49
CA ALA A 91 -4.20 8.82 1.50
C ALA A 91 -4.33 7.42 0.87
N PHE A 92 -3.23 6.70 0.66
CA PHE A 92 -3.26 5.30 0.26
C PHE A 92 -3.84 4.42 1.37
N ALA A 93 -3.34 4.53 2.59
CA ALA A 93 -3.73 3.69 3.72
C ALA A 93 -5.23 3.79 4.06
N LEU A 94 -5.83 4.96 3.84
CA LEU A 94 -7.26 5.18 4.06
C LEU A 94 -8.14 4.73 2.90
N ARG A 95 -7.64 4.80 1.65
CA ARG A 95 -8.43 4.43 0.48
C ARG A 95 -8.39 2.95 0.13
N GLU A 96 -7.29 2.30 0.43
CA GLU A 96 -7.03 0.91 0.04
C GLU A 96 -6.49 0.08 1.24
N PRO A 97 -7.17 0.12 2.42
CA PRO A 97 -6.70 -0.55 3.63
C PRO A 97 -6.57 -2.07 3.46
N GLU A 98 -7.36 -2.66 2.56
CA GLU A 98 -7.30 -4.08 2.25
C GLU A 98 -5.93 -4.48 1.66
N LEU A 99 -5.32 -3.61 0.87
CA LEU A 99 -4.02 -3.88 0.26
C LEU A 99 -2.88 -3.90 1.29
N ILE A 100 -3.00 -3.12 2.38
CA ILE A 100 -2.06 -3.20 3.50
C ILE A 100 -2.12 -4.60 4.12
N VAL A 101 -3.34 -5.06 4.45
CA VAL A 101 -3.54 -6.39 5.05
C VAL A 101 -3.02 -7.51 4.15
N VAL A 102 -3.33 -7.44 2.85
CA VAL A 102 -2.88 -8.44 1.86
C VAL A 102 -1.35 -8.42 1.73
N GLN A 103 -0.74 -7.24 1.67
CA GLN A 103 0.71 -7.10 1.54
C GLN A 103 1.44 -7.68 2.76
N ASP A 104 0.97 -7.37 3.97
CA ASP A 104 1.61 -7.81 5.21
C ASP A 104 1.50 -9.33 5.42
N ARG A 105 0.35 -9.91 5.04
CA ARG A 105 0.06 -11.33 5.31
C ARG A 105 0.40 -12.26 4.16
N ASP A 106 0.10 -11.84 2.93
CA ASP A 106 0.01 -12.75 1.79
C ASP A 106 1.20 -12.64 0.82
N LEU A 107 2.18 -11.75 1.08
CA LEU A 107 3.36 -11.54 0.22
C LEU A 107 4.15 -12.83 -0.05
N ASP A 108 4.27 -13.71 0.93
CA ASP A 108 5.02 -14.97 0.80
C ASP A 108 4.29 -16.04 -0.05
N ASN A 109 3.03 -15.82 -0.39
CA ASN A 109 2.28 -16.65 -1.33
C ASN A 109 2.56 -16.31 -2.81
N LEU A 110 3.36 -15.27 -3.09
CA LEU A 110 3.76 -14.91 -4.44
C LEU A 110 4.79 -15.91 -5.00
N PRO A 111 4.76 -16.14 -6.33
CA PRO A 111 5.90 -16.74 -7.02
C PRO A 111 7.18 -15.97 -6.72
N GLU A 112 8.31 -16.69 -6.67
CA GLU A 112 9.60 -16.11 -6.22
C GLU A 112 9.99 -14.86 -7.01
N ALA A 113 9.83 -14.88 -8.33
CA ALA A 113 10.17 -13.75 -9.19
C ALA A 113 9.35 -12.49 -8.86
N ASP A 114 8.04 -12.64 -8.65
CA ASP A 114 7.14 -11.53 -8.31
C ASP A 114 7.41 -11.03 -6.88
N ARG A 115 7.62 -11.94 -5.95
CA ARG A 115 8.02 -11.58 -4.58
C ARG A 115 9.31 -10.78 -4.54
N HIS A 116 10.33 -11.18 -5.31
CA HIS A 116 11.58 -10.43 -5.45
C HIS A 116 11.36 -9.06 -6.08
N ARG A 117 10.49 -8.95 -7.09
CA ARG A 117 10.11 -7.68 -7.72
C ARG A 117 9.46 -6.75 -6.70
N VAL A 118 8.42 -7.21 -6.01
CA VAL A 118 7.71 -6.43 -4.98
C VAL A 118 8.69 -5.93 -3.91
N ARG A 119 9.48 -6.82 -3.31
CA ARG A 119 10.45 -6.45 -2.26
C ARG A 119 11.51 -5.45 -2.74
N ARG A 120 11.93 -5.54 -3.99
CA ARG A 120 12.86 -4.56 -4.57
C ARG A 120 12.21 -3.19 -4.71
N VAL A 121 10.99 -3.12 -5.25
CA VAL A 121 10.24 -1.88 -5.41
C VAL A 121 9.96 -1.23 -4.05
N GLN A 122 9.53 -2.01 -3.07
CA GLN A 122 9.31 -1.55 -1.70
C GLN A 122 10.56 -0.98 -1.06
N ARG A 123 11.70 -1.67 -1.16
CA ARG A 123 12.99 -1.13 -0.68
C ARG A 123 13.33 0.20 -1.32
N THR A 124 13.14 0.33 -2.64
CA THR A 124 13.38 1.60 -3.34
C THR A 124 12.46 2.72 -2.82
N TYR A 125 11.21 2.39 -2.51
CA TYR A 125 10.28 3.36 -1.91
C TYR A 125 10.72 3.79 -0.50
N VAL A 126 11.17 2.85 0.32
CA VAL A 126 11.75 3.17 1.65
C VAL A 126 12.96 4.10 1.52
N GLU A 127 13.86 3.85 0.55
CA GLU A 127 15.05 4.70 0.36
C GLU A 127 14.68 6.15 -0.01
N ILE A 128 13.54 6.41 -0.68
CA ILE A 128 13.04 7.77 -0.90
C ILE A 128 12.78 8.50 0.43
N TRP A 129 12.18 7.81 1.39
CA TRP A 129 11.93 8.36 2.72
C TRP A 129 13.24 8.58 3.49
N VAL A 130 14.15 7.61 3.43
CA VAL A 130 15.48 7.70 4.06
C VAL A 130 16.24 8.92 3.55
N ASP A 131 16.29 9.10 2.23
CA ASP A 131 16.97 10.25 1.62
C ASP A 131 16.31 11.59 2.01
N THR A 132 14.98 11.63 2.07
CA THR A 132 14.24 12.82 2.48
C THR A 132 14.51 13.16 3.95
N LEU A 133 14.50 12.17 4.85
CA LEU A 133 14.81 12.35 6.27
C LEU A 133 16.24 12.81 6.50
N ARG A 134 17.21 12.24 5.78
CA ARG A 134 18.62 12.65 5.89
C ARG A 134 18.89 14.06 5.33
N ARG A 135 18.12 14.49 4.33
CA ARG A 135 18.16 15.88 3.85
C ARG A 135 17.58 16.85 4.88
N LEU A 136 16.54 16.42 5.62
CA LEU A 136 15.92 17.21 6.68
C LEU A 136 16.80 17.26 7.93
N HIS A 137 17.48 16.16 8.26
CA HIS A 137 18.34 15.98 9.45
C HIS A 137 19.74 15.54 9.02
N PRO A 138 20.65 16.47 8.70
CA PRO A 138 21.97 16.14 8.15
C PRO A 138 22.86 15.28 9.08
N GLY A 139 22.56 15.24 10.39
CA GLY A 139 23.24 14.38 11.37
C GLY A 139 22.71 12.95 11.46
N LEU A 140 21.57 12.65 10.81
CA LEU A 140 20.91 11.37 10.94
C LEU A 140 21.61 10.29 10.08
N GLY A 141 21.99 9.18 10.71
CA GLY A 141 22.56 8.02 10.02
C GLY A 141 21.55 7.32 9.11
N ALA A 142 22.04 6.65 8.06
CA ALA A 142 21.15 5.97 7.10
C ALA A 142 20.29 4.87 7.76
N ASP A 143 20.87 4.13 8.72
CA ASP A 143 20.15 3.05 9.41
C ASP A 143 19.09 3.62 10.37
N GLU A 144 19.40 4.72 11.08
CA GLU A 144 18.44 5.42 11.93
C GLU A 144 17.27 6.00 11.09
N ALA A 145 17.58 6.63 9.97
CA ALA A 145 16.57 7.14 9.03
C ALA A 145 15.68 5.99 8.49
N ARG A 146 16.26 4.81 8.25
CA ARG A 146 15.49 3.63 7.81
C ARG A 146 14.56 3.11 8.90
N VAL A 147 15.02 3.07 10.15
CA VAL A 147 14.18 2.72 11.32
C VAL A 147 13.03 3.73 11.46
N ALA A 148 13.32 5.02 11.34
CA ALA A 148 12.30 6.07 11.41
C ALA A 148 11.26 5.96 10.28
N ALA A 149 11.70 5.69 9.03
CA ALA A 149 10.80 5.46 7.91
C ALA A 149 9.88 4.24 8.14
N HIS A 150 10.43 3.11 8.63
CA HIS A 150 9.62 1.94 8.97
C HIS A 150 8.65 2.21 10.13
N GLY A 151 9.06 2.97 11.14
CA GLY A 151 8.17 3.41 12.23
C GLY A 151 7.00 4.23 11.70
N ALA A 152 7.28 5.17 10.78
CA ALA A 152 6.24 5.95 10.13
C ALA A 152 5.28 5.08 9.29
N PHE A 153 5.78 4.10 8.53
CA PHE A 153 4.92 3.16 7.81
C PHE A 153 4.04 2.35 8.76
N GLY A 154 4.59 1.84 9.87
CA GLY A 154 3.80 1.13 10.88
C GLY A 154 2.66 1.99 11.44
N LEU A 155 2.94 3.27 11.72
CA LEU A 155 1.95 4.23 12.19
C LEU A 155 0.89 4.53 11.11
N LEU A 156 1.30 4.90 9.90
CA LEU A 156 0.39 5.31 8.84
C LEU A 156 -0.44 4.15 8.28
N ASN A 157 0.13 2.94 8.27
CA ASN A 157 -0.54 1.71 7.83
C ASN A 157 -1.39 1.04 8.94
N SER A 158 -1.53 1.66 10.11
CA SER A 158 -2.39 1.13 11.18
C SER A 158 -3.90 1.26 10.90
N THR A 159 -4.27 1.95 9.82
CA THR A 159 -5.66 2.24 9.45
C THR A 159 -6.60 1.02 9.40
N PRO A 160 -6.20 -0.18 8.88
CA PRO A 160 -7.07 -1.36 8.89
C PRO A 160 -7.44 -1.84 10.30
N HIS A 161 -6.62 -1.50 11.30
CA HIS A 161 -6.76 -1.93 12.68
C HIS A 161 -7.34 -0.83 13.59
N SER A 162 -7.49 0.39 13.06
CA SER A 162 -8.01 1.55 13.79
C SER A 162 -9.55 1.56 13.82
N GLY A 163 -10.19 0.38 13.98
CA GLY A 163 -11.64 0.25 14.12
C GLY A 163 -12.15 1.17 15.22
N SER A 164 -12.50 2.41 14.88
CA SER A 164 -12.84 3.46 15.80
C SER A 164 -14.21 4.06 15.47
N ARG A 165 -14.75 4.81 16.45
CA ARG A 165 -15.91 5.67 16.24
C ARG A 165 -15.54 6.98 15.51
N SER A 166 -14.25 7.19 15.22
CA SER A 166 -13.75 8.37 14.52
C SER A 166 -14.00 8.27 13.02
N THR A 167 -14.20 9.40 12.39
CA THR A 167 -14.32 9.49 10.93
C THR A 167 -12.94 9.26 10.27
N PRO A 168 -12.90 8.86 8.99
CA PRO A 168 -11.64 8.74 8.24
C PRO A 168 -10.79 10.03 8.28
N ASP A 169 -11.43 11.20 8.23
CA ASP A 169 -10.74 12.50 8.27
C ASP A 169 -10.11 12.79 9.65
N GLU A 170 -10.79 12.43 10.73
CA GLU A 170 -10.24 12.54 12.10
C GLU A 170 -9.05 11.61 12.30
N VAL A 171 -9.14 10.37 11.80
CA VAL A 171 -8.03 9.40 11.82
C VAL A 171 -6.86 9.94 11.00
N ALA A 172 -7.13 10.46 9.80
CA ALA A 172 -6.11 11.06 8.94
C ALA A 172 -5.39 12.22 9.63
N ALA A 173 -6.14 13.15 10.19
CA ALA A 173 -5.57 14.32 10.87
C ALA A 173 -4.67 13.92 12.04
N LEU A 174 -5.12 12.96 12.86
CA LEU A 174 -4.35 12.47 14.00
C LEU A 174 -3.06 11.77 13.57
N LEU A 175 -3.14 10.80 12.66
CA LEU A 175 -1.98 10.03 12.19
C LEU A 175 -0.96 10.94 11.49
N ARG A 176 -1.44 11.93 10.73
CA ARG A 176 -0.58 12.95 10.10
C ARG A 176 0.22 13.72 11.13
N VAL A 177 -0.44 14.26 12.15
CA VAL A 177 0.22 15.04 13.24
C VAL A 177 1.23 14.16 13.95
N MET A 178 0.88 12.94 14.32
CA MET A 178 1.78 12.01 15.01
C MET A 178 3.02 11.67 14.14
N ALA A 179 2.82 11.35 12.86
CA ALA A 179 3.93 11.02 11.98
C ALA A 179 4.88 12.21 11.77
N LEU A 180 4.35 13.40 11.48
CA LEU A 180 5.17 14.59 11.28
C LEU A 180 5.89 15.01 12.56
N ALA A 181 5.23 14.97 13.72
CA ALA A 181 5.89 15.28 15.00
C ALA A 181 7.05 14.32 15.28
N ALA A 182 6.84 13.00 15.10
CA ALA A 182 7.89 12.01 15.32
C ALA A 182 9.08 12.17 14.35
N LEU A 183 8.81 12.46 13.07
CA LEU A 183 9.85 12.56 12.04
C LEU A 183 10.57 13.92 11.98
N SER A 184 10.01 14.97 12.59
CA SER A 184 10.61 16.30 12.61
C SER A 184 11.55 16.53 13.81
N THR A 185 11.59 15.61 14.77
CA THR A 185 12.35 15.73 16.02
C THR A 185 13.53 14.75 16.12
N LEU A 186 13.93 14.13 15.00
CA LEU A 186 15.03 13.17 14.91
C LEU A 186 16.41 13.82 15.05
#